data_0dd944a61e8519b27eea482ed74c52aa
#
_entry.id   0dd944a61e8519b27eea482ed74c52aa
#
_cell.length_a   1.000
_cell.length_b   1.000
_cell.length_c   1.000
_cell.angle_alpha   90.00
_cell.angle_beta   90.00
_cell.angle_gamma   90.00
#
_symmetry.space_group_name_H-M   'P 1'
#
loop_
_entity.id
_entity.type
_entity.pdbx_description
1 polymer ?
#
loop_
_entity_poly.entity_id
_entity_poly.type
_entity_poly.pdbx_seq_one_letter_code
_entity_poly.pdbx_strand_id
1 'polypeptide(L)'
;MSYNNILRRKDRANLATMEELRKLYNERTRQHTDTIAVEENEDDDEDRKMFVVIYNEIITRKLYLKPGFSRDDAISIVPMSMKQFSALFQKYSTGFVSFVNNLRLEHSLELIRSNQEYTIEGIALDSGFSNRQTFHRLFVEKYGMTPTEYKRLLNAENT
;
A
#
# COMPACT_ATOMS: atom_id res chain seq x y z
N MET A 1 -5.68 -2.87 -28.85
CA MET A 1 -5.49 -2.06 -27.62
C MET A 1 -4.12 -2.37 -27.07
N SER A 2 -3.28 -1.36 -26.90
CA SER A 2 -1.90 -1.56 -26.42
C SER A 2 -1.92 -1.99 -24.95
N TYR A 3 -1.06 -2.96 -24.58
CA TYR A 3 -0.82 -3.47 -23.23
C TYR A 3 -0.57 -2.33 -22.21
N ASN A 4 0.06 -1.24 -22.66
CA ASN A 4 0.29 -0.01 -21.90
C ASN A 4 -1.00 0.70 -21.46
N ASN A 5 -2.07 0.63 -22.26
CA ASN A 5 -3.37 1.20 -21.89
C ASN A 5 -4.06 0.40 -20.76
N ILE A 6 -3.79 -0.90 -20.67
CA ILE A 6 -4.33 -1.77 -19.61
C ILE A 6 -3.59 -1.50 -18.29
N LEU A 7 -2.27 -1.32 -18.33
CA LEU A 7 -1.46 -0.96 -17.16
C LEU A 7 -1.79 0.44 -16.63
N ARG A 8 -1.85 1.43 -17.51
CA ARG A 8 -2.28 2.79 -17.13
C ARG A 8 -3.69 2.85 -16.55
N ARG A 9 -4.59 1.98 -17.03
CA ARG A 9 -5.95 1.85 -16.46
C ARG A 9 -5.92 1.17 -15.09
N LYS A 10 -5.11 0.11 -14.89
CA LYS A 10 -4.96 -0.56 -13.59
C LYS A 10 -4.27 0.33 -12.56
N ASP A 11 -3.21 1.04 -12.95
CA ASP A 11 -2.50 1.99 -12.07
C ASP A 11 -3.41 3.16 -11.68
N ARG A 12 -4.16 3.73 -12.63
CA ARG A 12 -5.15 4.76 -12.36
C ARG A 12 -6.31 4.24 -11.52
N ALA A 13 -6.76 3.00 -11.75
CA ALA A 13 -7.82 2.39 -10.96
C ALA A 13 -7.36 2.14 -9.51
N ASN A 14 -6.12 1.68 -9.30
CA ASN A 14 -5.57 1.47 -7.96
C ASN A 14 -5.33 2.81 -7.23
N LEU A 15 -4.78 3.81 -7.90
CA LEU A 15 -4.59 5.14 -7.34
C LEU A 15 -5.94 5.82 -7.07
N ALA A 16 -6.90 5.71 -8.00
CA ALA A 16 -8.26 6.21 -7.84
C ALA A 16 -8.98 5.50 -6.68
N THR A 17 -8.80 4.19 -6.53
CA THR A 17 -9.39 3.42 -5.42
C THR A 17 -8.83 3.86 -4.07
N MET A 18 -7.52 4.14 -3.97
CA MET A 18 -6.90 4.64 -2.74
C MET A 18 -7.29 6.08 -2.43
N GLU A 19 -7.37 6.95 -3.45
CA GLU A 19 -7.89 8.31 -3.28
C GLU A 19 -9.38 8.34 -2.98
N GLU A 20 -10.15 7.46 -3.58
CA GLU A 20 -11.59 7.33 -3.36
C GLU A 20 -11.89 6.78 -1.97
N LEU A 21 -11.16 5.77 -1.51
CA LEU A 21 -11.20 5.30 -0.12
C LEU A 21 -10.79 6.40 0.87
N ARG A 22 -9.80 7.21 0.53
CA ARG A 22 -9.39 8.35 1.36
C ARG A 22 -10.45 9.46 1.38
N LYS A 23 -11.10 9.74 0.24
CA LYS A 23 -12.21 10.69 0.14
C LYS A 23 -13.43 10.19 0.91
N LEU A 24 -13.84 8.95 0.70
CA LEU A 24 -14.95 8.31 1.40
C LEU A 24 -14.72 8.28 2.92
N TYR A 25 -13.48 8.05 3.34
CA TYR A 25 -13.10 8.13 4.75
C TYR A 25 -13.24 9.56 5.29
N ASN A 26 -12.72 10.56 4.58
CA ASN A 26 -12.80 11.96 4.99
C ASN A 26 -14.23 12.50 4.94
N GLU A 27 -15.04 12.08 3.98
CA GLU A 27 -16.45 12.45 3.87
C GLU A 27 -17.30 11.79 4.96
N ARG A 28 -17.08 10.50 5.26
CA ARG A 28 -17.74 9.81 6.37
C ARG A 28 -17.39 10.39 7.73
N THR A 29 -16.14 10.79 7.93
CA THR A 29 -15.70 11.44 9.18
C THR A 29 -16.35 12.82 9.36
N ARG A 30 -16.67 13.53 8.25
CA ARG A 30 -17.36 14.81 8.27
C ARG A 30 -18.88 14.67 8.44
N GLN A 31 -19.48 13.59 7.92
CA GLN A 31 -20.94 13.36 8.01
C GLN A 31 -21.38 12.72 9.35
N HIS A 32 -20.44 12.21 10.16
CA HIS A 32 -20.77 11.62 11.48
C HIS A 32 -20.95 12.64 12.60
N THR A 33 -21.01 13.96 12.28
CA THR A 33 -21.41 14.97 13.28
C THR A 33 -22.92 15.19 13.33
N ASP A 34 -23.71 14.69 12.37
CA ASP A 34 -25.15 14.84 12.36
C ASP A 34 -25.89 13.56 11.93
N THR A 35 -26.50 12.93 12.94
CA THR A 35 -27.76 12.16 12.90
C THR A 35 -27.78 10.79 12.19
N ILE A 36 -28.04 9.79 12.98
CA ILE A 36 -28.98 8.65 12.92
C ILE A 36 -28.35 7.34 13.38
N ALA A 37 -28.95 6.80 14.46
CA ALA A 37 -28.70 5.48 15.00
C ALA A 37 -28.92 4.39 13.96
N VAL A 38 -27.84 3.76 13.54
CA VAL A 38 -27.79 2.37 13.11
C VAL A 38 -26.93 1.69 14.17
N GLU A 39 -27.42 0.59 14.75
CA GLU A 39 -26.68 -0.28 15.66
C GLU A 39 -25.45 -0.83 14.93
N GLU A 40 -24.43 0.01 14.70
CA GLU A 40 -23.07 -0.44 14.42
C GLU A 40 -22.55 -0.92 15.78
N ASN A 41 -22.14 -2.19 15.85
CA ASN A 41 -21.47 -2.73 17.03
C ASN A 41 -20.35 -1.77 17.44
N GLU A 42 -20.34 -1.30 18.67
CA GLU A 42 -19.33 -0.38 19.21
C GLU A 42 -17.90 -0.96 19.00
N ASP A 43 -17.76 -2.30 19.06
CA ASP A 43 -16.53 -3.02 18.77
C ASP A 43 -16.04 -2.83 17.32
N ASP A 44 -16.94 -2.72 16.35
CA ASP A 44 -16.58 -2.54 14.94
C ASP A 44 -16.04 -1.13 14.66
N ASP A 45 -16.55 -0.13 15.34
CA ASP A 45 -16.07 1.25 15.26
C ASP A 45 -14.69 1.43 15.93
N GLU A 46 -14.44 0.76 17.06
CA GLU A 46 -13.14 0.77 17.73
C GLU A 46 -12.06 0.07 16.91
N ASP A 47 -12.35 -1.11 16.36
CA ASP A 47 -11.46 -1.83 15.45
C ASP A 47 -11.05 -0.97 14.27
N ARG A 48 -12.02 -0.30 13.66
CA ARG A 48 -11.78 0.59 12.52
C ARG A 48 -10.90 1.79 12.90
N LYS A 49 -11.15 2.40 14.05
CA LYS A 49 -10.33 3.51 14.57
C LYS A 49 -8.88 3.06 14.79
N MET A 50 -8.69 1.91 15.41
CA MET A 50 -7.35 1.33 15.62
C MET A 50 -6.64 1.05 14.31
N PHE A 51 -7.32 0.43 13.33
CA PHE A 51 -6.75 0.18 12.01
C PHE A 51 -6.29 1.48 11.34
N VAL A 52 -7.13 2.51 11.38
CA VAL A 52 -6.83 3.82 10.76
C VAL A 52 -5.64 4.49 11.43
N VAL A 53 -5.50 4.42 12.74
CA VAL A 53 -4.33 4.96 13.45
C VAL A 53 -3.05 4.27 12.97
N ILE A 54 -3.04 2.94 12.95
CA ILE A 54 -1.88 2.16 12.49
C ILE A 54 -1.57 2.46 11.02
N TYR A 55 -2.60 2.46 10.17
CA TYR A 55 -2.50 2.78 8.75
C TYR A 55 -1.85 4.15 8.53
N ASN A 56 -2.37 5.20 9.18
CA ASN A 56 -1.87 6.55 9.05
C ASN A 56 -0.42 6.69 9.52
N GLU A 57 -0.05 6.06 10.63
CA GLU A 57 1.34 6.05 11.11
C GLU A 57 2.28 5.40 10.09
N ILE A 58 1.89 4.23 9.55
CA ILE A 58 2.70 3.52 8.55
C ILE A 58 2.91 4.38 7.31
N ILE A 59 1.85 5.03 6.80
CA ILE A 59 1.90 5.85 5.59
C ILE A 59 2.65 7.16 5.83
N THR A 60 2.26 7.93 6.84
CA THR A 60 2.79 9.27 7.10
C THR A 60 4.28 9.25 7.42
N ARG A 61 4.70 8.27 8.23
CA ARG A 61 6.11 8.08 8.59
C ARG A 61 6.89 7.20 7.61
N LYS A 62 6.23 6.72 6.56
CA LYS A 62 6.80 5.80 5.55
C LYS A 62 7.51 4.60 6.18
N LEU A 63 6.92 4.03 7.25
CA LEU A 63 7.54 2.93 8.00
C LEU A 63 7.75 1.69 7.12
N TYR A 64 6.92 1.51 6.09
CA TYR A 64 7.04 0.43 5.12
C TYR A 64 8.37 0.46 4.34
N LEU A 65 9.05 1.61 4.24
CA LEU A 65 10.35 1.73 3.58
C LEU A 65 11.50 1.26 4.46
N LYS A 66 11.29 1.14 5.78
CA LYS A 66 12.31 0.61 6.68
C LYS A 66 12.55 -0.87 6.36
N PRO A 67 13.80 -1.28 6.02
CA PRO A 67 14.13 -2.68 5.86
C PRO A 67 13.81 -3.46 7.13
N GLY A 68 13.15 -4.60 6.98
CA GLY A 68 12.77 -5.43 8.13
C GLY A 68 11.59 -4.92 8.95
N PHE A 69 10.86 -3.86 8.51
CA PHE A 69 9.64 -3.44 9.18
C PHE A 69 8.67 -4.61 9.37
N SER A 70 8.36 -4.91 10.61
CA SER A 70 7.68 -6.13 11.05
C SER A 70 6.32 -5.85 11.69
N ARG A 71 5.58 -6.93 11.97
CA ARG A 71 4.35 -6.87 12.77
C ARG A 71 4.61 -6.33 14.18
N ASP A 72 5.72 -6.73 14.79
CA ASP A 72 6.06 -6.30 16.14
C ASP A 72 6.31 -4.80 16.19
N ASP A 73 6.96 -4.23 15.17
CA ASP A 73 7.12 -2.78 15.02
C ASP A 73 5.75 -2.09 14.89
N ALA A 74 4.84 -2.65 14.11
CA ALA A 74 3.52 -2.08 13.88
C ALA A 74 2.60 -2.20 15.09
N ILE A 75 2.65 -3.30 15.84
CA ILE A 75 1.87 -3.52 17.07
C ILE A 75 2.27 -2.51 18.14
N SER A 76 3.52 -2.07 18.16
CA SER A 76 3.99 -1.07 19.13
C SER A 76 3.33 0.32 18.97
N ILE A 77 2.66 0.57 17.84
CA ILE A 77 1.95 1.83 17.57
C ILE A 77 0.68 1.94 18.42
N VAL A 78 -0.06 0.84 18.53
CA VAL A 78 -1.28 0.77 19.35
C VAL A 78 -1.22 -0.49 20.19
N PRO A 79 -1.39 -0.40 21.53
CA PRO A 79 -1.36 -1.55 22.41
C PRO A 79 -2.45 -2.57 22.07
N MET A 80 -2.06 -3.70 21.48
CA MET A 80 -2.95 -4.82 21.18
C MET A 80 -2.19 -6.14 21.13
N SER A 81 -2.92 -7.24 21.23
CA SER A 81 -2.33 -8.56 21.03
C SER A 81 -2.05 -8.87 19.56
N MET A 82 -1.10 -9.77 19.28
CA MET A 82 -0.82 -10.26 17.93
C MET A 82 -2.08 -10.83 17.24
N LYS A 83 -2.95 -11.48 18.01
CA LYS A 83 -4.21 -12.04 17.49
C LYS A 83 -5.16 -10.95 17.02
N GLN A 84 -5.34 -9.90 17.83
CA GLN A 84 -6.18 -8.74 17.48
C GLN A 84 -5.62 -8.01 16.25
N PHE A 85 -4.30 -7.77 16.22
CA PHE A 85 -3.63 -7.14 15.08
C PHE A 85 -3.83 -7.94 13.79
N SER A 86 -3.65 -9.26 13.83
CA SER A 86 -3.84 -10.11 12.66
C SER A 86 -5.28 -10.11 12.17
N ALA A 87 -6.26 -10.18 13.08
CA ALA A 87 -7.68 -10.10 12.76
C ALA A 87 -8.04 -8.74 12.13
N LEU A 88 -7.50 -7.65 12.69
CA LEU A 88 -7.69 -6.29 12.21
C LEU A 88 -7.22 -6.12 10.76
N PHE A 89 -6.00 -6.57 10.45
CA PHE A 89 -5.47 -6.50 9.09
C PHE A 89 -6.15 -7.47 8.10
N GLN A 90 -6.70 -8.58 8.56
CA GLN A 90 -7.53 -9.44 7.71
C GLN A 90 -8.90 -8.82 7.42
N LYS A 91 -9.48 -8.12 8.38
CA LYS A 91 -10.79 -7.47 8.26
C LYS A 91 -10.78 -6.28 7.30
N TYR A 92 -9.75 -5.44 7.38
CA TYR A 92 -9.68 -4.17 6.65
C TYR A 92 -8.66 -4.14 5.51
N SER A 93 -7.92 -5.24 5.31
CA SER A 93 -6.89 -5.37 4.28
C SER A 93 -6.77 -6.84 3.86
N THR A 94 -5.77 -7.16 3.07
CA THR A 94 -5.39 -8.54 2.68
C THR A 94 -4.34 -9.16 3.61
N GLY A 95 -4.25 -8.66 4.85
CA GLY A 95 -3.23 -9.01 5.83
C GLY A 95 -2.03 -8.05 5.81
N PHE A 96 -1.35 -7.95 6.95
CA PHE A 96 -0.27 -6.97 7.17
C PHE A 96 0.88 -7.08 6.17
N VAL A 97 1.37 -8.29 5.91
CA VAL A 97 2.51 -8.50 5.00
C VAL A 97 2.17 -8.07 3.58
N SER A 98 0.98 -8.45 3.10
CA SER A 98 0.49 -8.04 1.77
C SER A 98 0.29 -6.54 1.68
N PHE A 99 -0.25 -5.93 2.74
CA PHE A 99 -0.43 -4.49 2.84
C PHE A 99 0.90 -3.75 2.72
N VAL A 100 1.90 -4.12 3.53
CA VAL A 100 3.24 -3.49 3.48
C VAL A 100 3.91 -3.70 2.12
N ASN A 101 3.85 -4.92 1.58
CA ASN A 101 4.44 -5.21 0.27
C ASN A 101 3.76 -4.42 -0.86
N ASN A 102 2.45 -4.20 -0.80
CA ASN A 102 1.76 -3.36 -1.77
C ASN A 102 2.24 -1.91 -1.74
N LEU A 103 2.41 -1.32 -0.56
CA LEU A 103 2.96 0.03 -0.41
C LEU A 103 4.39 0.13 -0.97
N ARG A 104 5.23 -0.87 -0.70
CA ARG A 104 6.59 -0.95 -1.24
C ARG A 104 6.60 -1.03 -2.77
N LEU A 105 5.71 -1.84 -3.35
CA LEU A 105 5.60 -1.95 -4.81
C LEU A 105 5.13 -0.64 -5.45
N GLU A 106 4.17 0.05 -4.85
CA GLU A 106 3.71 1.36 -5.33
C GLU A 106 4.83 2.39 -5.28
N HIS A 107 5.57 2.45 -4.18
CA HIS A 107 6.74 3.31 -4.07
C HIS A 107 7.82 2.98 -5.12
N SER A 108 8.04 1.69 -5.41
CA SER A 108 8.98 1.27 -6.45
C SER A 108 8.61 1.78 -7.84
N LEU A 109 7.30 1.87 -8.16
CA LEU A 109 6.85 2.46 -9.42
C LEU A 109 7.16 3.96 -9.48
N GLU A 110 6.99 4.68 -8.36
CA GLU A 110 7.35 6.10 -8.28
C GLU A 110 8.84 6.30 -8.54
N LEU A 111 9.71 5.47 -7.94
CA LEU A 111 11.15 5.52 -8.17
C LEU A 111 11.52 5.19 -9.62
N ILE A 112 10.91 4.18 -10.23
CA ILE A 112 11.15 3.84 -11.65
C ILE A 112 10.76 5.01 -12.56
N ARG A 113 9.66 5.70 -12.27
CA ARG A 113 9.16 6.83 -13.08
C ARG A 113 10.00 8.09 -12.91
N SER A 114 10.50 8.33 -11.70
CA SER A 114 11.20 9.58 -11.36
C SER A 114 12.68 9.58 -11.76
N ASN A 115 13.32 8.41 -11.86
CA ASN A 115 14.75 8.32 -12.11
C ASN A 115 15.10 7.12 -13.02
N GLN A 116 15.39 7.44 -14.29
CA GLN A 116 15.76 6.44 -15.30
C GLN A 116 17.14 5.84 -15.08
N GLU A 117 18.04 6.52 -14.40
CA GLU A 117 19.39 6.04 -14.09
C GLU A 117 19.42 5.06 -12.91
N TYR A 118 18.34 5.01 -12.13
CA TYR A 118 18.30 4.20 -10.93
C TYR A 118 18.30 2.70 -11.24
N THR A 119 19.16 1.93 -10.58
CA THR A 119 19.22 0.48 -10.77
C THR A 119 18.03 -0.23 -10.17
N ILE A 120 17.65 -1.37 -10.74
CA ILE A 120 16.53 -2.18 -10.18
C ILE A 120 16.83 -2.66 -8.75
N GLU A 121 18.09 -2.95 -8.45
CA GLU A 121 18.57 -3.27 -7.11
C GLU A 121 18.37 -2.11 -6.13
N GLY A 122 18.78 -0.91 -6.52
CA GLY A 122 18.59 0.30 -5.71
C GLY A 122 17.12 0.58 -5.47
N ILE A 123 16.29 0.47 -6.50
CA ILE A 123 14.84 0.64 -6.38
C ILE A 123 14.24 -0.36 -5.39
N ALA A 124 14.64 -1.63 -5.44
CA ALA A 124 14.16 -2.64 -4.50
C ALA A 124 14.52 -2.28 -3.05
N LEU A 125 15.77 -1.91 -2.80
CA LEU A 125 16.25 -1.53 -1.47
C LEU A 125 15.55 -0.28 -0.93
N ASP A 126 15.48 0.78 -1.72
CA ASP A 126 14.87 2.05 -1.30
C ASP A 126 13.35 1.96 -1.20
N SER A 127 12.75 0.94 -1.80
CA SER A 127 11.35 0.58 -1.58
C SER A 127 11.13 -0.29 -0.33
N GLY A 128 12.17 -0.57 0.44
CA GLY A 128 12.10 -1.32 1.70
C GLY A 128 12.16 -2.84 1.56
N PHE A 129 12.43 -3.37 0.37
CA PHE A 129 12.62 -4.81 0.19
C PHE A 129 14.03 -5.23 0.64
N SER A 130 14.10 -6.19 1.55
CA SER A 130 15.37 -6.78 2.00
C SER A 130 15.96 -7.76 0.99
N ASN A 131 15.17 -8.20 0.00
CA ASN A 131 15.54 -9.23 -0.95
C ASN A 131 15.01 -8.89 -2.34
N ARG A 132 15.95 -8.77 -3.32
CA ARG A 132 15.63 -8.50 -4.72
C ARG A 132 14.71 -9.56 -5.34
N GLN A 133 14.88 -10.82 -4.99
CA GLN A 133 14.08 -11.90 -5.54
C GLN A 133 12.61 -11.78 -5.10
N THR A 134 12.37 -11.44 -3.84
CA THR A 134 11.03 -11.15 -3.32
C THR A 134 10.40 -9.96 -4.04
N PHE A 135 11.15 -8.87 -4.20
CA PHE A 135 10.70 -7.70 -4.97
C PHE A 135 10.29 -8.10 -6.39
N HIS A 136 11.19 -8.78 -7.11
CA HIS A 136 10.95 -9.19 -8.49
C HIS A 136 9.70 -10.06 -8.63
N ARG A 137 9.58 -11.10 -7.79
CA ARG A 137 8.44 -12.00 -7.81
C ARG A 137 7.11 -11.27 -7.56
N LEU A 138 7.05 -10.44 -6.52
CA LEU A 138 5.84 -9.68 -6.16
C LEU A 138 5.50 -8.62 -7.22
N PHE A 139 6.50 -8.02 -7.83
CA PHE A 139 6.31 -7.06 -8.92
C PHE A 139 5.68 -7.74 -10.14
N VAL A 140 6.20 -8.91 -10.55
CA VAL A 140 5.64 -9.69 -11.66
C VAL A 140 4.21 -10.14 -11.34
N GLU A 141 3.98 -10.62 -10.12
CA GLU A 141 2.65 -11.06 -9.68
C GLU A 141 1.62 -9.91 -9.75
N LYS A 142 2.00 -8.72 -9.32
CA LYS A 142 1.10 -7.55 -9.30
C LYS A 142 0.92 -6.89 -10.65
N TYR A 143 1.99 -6.74 -11.43
CA TYR A 143 2.01 -5.92 -12.66
C TYR A 143 2.10 -6.74 -13.94
N GLY A 144 2.31 -8.05 -13.88
CA GLY A 144 2.35 -8.96 -15.02
C GLY A 144 3.61 -8.85 -15.88
N MET A 145 4.63 -8.12 -15.43
CA MET A 145 5.93 -7.96 -16.10
C MET A 145 7.05 -7.71 -15.09
N THR A 146 8.28 -7.90 -15.51
CA THR A 146 9.42 -7.63 -14.65
C THR A 146 9.67 -6.14 -14.45
N PRO A 147 10.31 -5.71 -13.34
CA PRO A 147 10.69 -4.32 -13.13
C PRO A 147 11.55 -3.75 -14.27
N THR A 148 12.44 -4.57 -14.84
CA THR A 148 13.28 -4.19 -15.97
C THR A 148 12.49 -3.95 -17.25
N GLU A 149 11.51 -4.81 -17.55
CA GLU A 149 10.62 -4.63 -18.69
C GLU A 149 9.76 -3.38 -18.54
N TYR A 150 9.22 -3.16 -17.34
CA TYR A 150 8.44 -1.97 -17.03
C TYR A 150 9.25 -0.68 -17.24
N LYS A 151 10.49 -0.64 -16.71
CA LYS A 151 11.40 0.48 -16.90
C LYS A 151 11.74 0.73 -18.38
N ARG A 152 12.01 -0.34 -19.13
CA ARG A 152 12.30 -0.25 -20.58
C ARG A 152 11.12 0.33 -21.37
N LEU A 153 9.89 -0.07 -21.05
CA LEU A 153 8.68 0.43 -21.72
C LEU A 153 8.49 1.92 -21.45
N LEU A 154 8.72 2.39 -20.23
CA LEU A 154 8.65 3.82 -19.90
C LEU A 154 9.69 4.63 -20.68
N ASN A 155 10.91 4.13 -20.83
CA ASN A 155 11.97 4.81 -21.57
C ASN A 155 11.64 4.89 -23.08
N ALA A 156 11.02 3.87 -23.64
CA ALA A 156 10.60 3.86 -25.05
C ALA A 156 9.46 4.85 -25.35
N GLU A 157 8.62 5.17 -24.37
CA GLU A 157 7.54 6.16 -24.52
C GLU A 157 8.02 7.62 -24.39
N ASN A 158 9.18 7.84 -23.79
CA ASN A 158 9.76 9.18 -23.56
C ASN A 158 10.79 9.58 -24.62
N THR A 159 11.00 8.75 -25.65
CA THR A 159 11.90 9.00 -26.79
C THR A 159 11.10 9.28 -28.05
#